data_e572af40197ab90b1b1c0d5371949174
#
_entry.id   e572af40197ab90b1b1c0d5371949174
#
_cell.length_a   1.000
_cell.length_b   1.000
_cell.length_c   1.000
_cell.angle_alpha   90.00
_cell.angle_beta   90.00
_cell.angle_gamma   90.00
#
_symmetry.space_group_name_H-M   'P 1'
#
loop_
_entity.id
_entity.type
_entity.pdbx_description
1 polymer ?
#
loop_
_entity_poly.entity_id
_entity_poly.type
_entity_poly.pdbx_seq_one_letter_code
_entity_poly.pdbx_strand_id
1 'polypeptide(L)'
;MTEKCDVLILGAGAAGMMCAIRAGQRGRSVIILDHAKAPGEKIRISGGGRCNFTNIHAGPKNYLSANPHFAKSALARYTPRDFIALVEKHRIAWHEKTLGQLFCDDSAKDIIRMLLGEMQAVNAKLRLETSVSAVTHDGGRFRVTTSGGVIEAESVVVATGGKSIPKMGATGFAYQIAEQFGLKLIETRPGLVPLTLDPTLLEKLSPLAGVAVPAEVSHGKTSFEEALLFTHRGLSGPSILQISSYWREGDVVRLKLEPHRDIAALLKQAKQKNGRQSPQTALSEILPKRLAQHVVEQSGLTGHLADMSDKVLAKLAGEVQDWQVKPAGSEGYRTAEVTLGGVDTTGLDSRSMAAKSVAGLYFIGECVDVTGWLGGYNFQWAWASGQAAGEFA
;
A
#
# COMPACT_ATOMS: atom_id res chain seq x y z
N MET A 1 34.49 21.57 -3.44
CA MET A 1 34.66 20.92 -4.76
C MET A 1 33.34 20.41 -5.21
N THR A 2 32.97 20.58 -6.47
CA THR A 2 31.72 20.01 -7.04
C THR A 2 32.01 18.58 -7.49
N GLU A 3 31.28 17.61 -6.95
CA GLU A 3 31.39 16.22 -7.39
C GLU A 3 30.50 16.01 -8.64
N LYS A 4 30.89 15.07 -9.51
CA LYS A 4 30.14 14.76 -10.75
C LYS A 4 29.78 13.30 -10.80
N CYS A 5 28.59 13.01 -11.33
CA CYS A 5 28.14 11.67 -11.69
C CYS A 5 27.25 11.71 -12.93
N ASP A 6 26.97 10.55 -13.50
CA ASP A 6 26.01 10.46 -14.59
C ASP A 6 24.58 10.46 -14.04
N VAL A 7 24.31 9.67 -13.00
CA VAL A 7 22.98 9.50 -12.41
C VAL A 7 23.02 9.80 -10.91
N LEU A 8 22.23 10.78 -10.50
CA LEU A 8 21.99 11.10 -9.10
C LEU A 8 20.58 10.67 -8.69
N ILE A 9 20.46 9.79 -7.69
CA ILE A 9 19.19 9.27 -7.22
C ILE A 9 18.89 9.86 -5.84
N LEU A 10 17.70 10.41 -5.67
CA LEU A 10 17.22 10.99 -4.43
C LEU A 10 16.27 10.01 -3.76
N GLY A 11 16.71 9.37 -2.68
CA GLY A 11 15.99 8.35 -1.90
C GLY A 11 16.54 6.94 -2.09
N ALA A 12 17.08 6.35 -1.02
CA ALA A 12 17.59 4.98 -0.95
C ALA A 12 16.52 3.99 -0.46
N GLY A 13 15.30 4.16 -0.94
CA GLY A 13 14.21 3.20 -0.80
C GLY A 13 14.25 2.11 -1.87
N ALA A 14 13.19 1.30 -1.93
CA ALA A 14 13.05 0.18 -2.87
C ALA A 14 13.30 0.61 -4.33
N ALA A 15 12.58 1.61 -4.82
CA ALA A 15 12.70 2.07 -6.20
C ALA A 15 14.08 2.68 -6.51
N GLY A 16 14.61 3.50 -5.60
CA GLY A 16 15.91 4.14 -5.79
C GLY A 16 17.07 3.15 -5.84
N MET A 17 17.11 2.16 -4.94
CA MET A 17 18.14 1.14 -4.95
C MET A 17 18.08 0.27 -6.22
N MET A 18 16.87 -0.11 -6.67
CA MET A 18 16.71 -0.85 -7.92
C MET A 18 17.17 -0.02 -9.14
N CYS A 19 16.85 1.27 -9.17
CA CYS A 19 17.32 2.18 -10.22
C CYS A 19 18.87 2.29 -10.21
N ALA A 20 19.48 2.41 -9.03
CA ALA A 20 20.93 2.48 -8.88
C ALA A 20 21.63 1.21 -9.44
N ILE A 21 21.09 0.05 -9.12
CA ILE A 21 21.59 -1.23 -9.62
C ILE A 21 21.55 -1.24 -11.16
N ARG A 22 20.38 -0.92 -11.74
CA ARG A 22 20.23 -1.00 -13.20
C ARG A 22 21.05 0.02 -13.96
N ALA A 23 21.11 1.27 -13.50
CA ALA A 23 21.96 2.30 -14.09
C ALA A 23 23.46 1.92 -14.02
N GLY A 24 23.90 1.41 -12.86
CA GLY A 24 25.29 0.94 -12.67
C GLY A 24 25.63 -0.26 -13.54
N GLN A 25 24.72 -1.23 -13.76
CA GLN A 25 24.88 -2.34 -14.69
C GLN A 25 25.12 -1.89 -16.14
N ARG A 26 24.64 -0.70 -16.51
CA ARG A 26 24.89 -0.07 -17.82
C ARG A 26 26.21 0.68 -17.88
N GLY A 27 27.01 0.64 -16.82
CA GLY A 27 28.31 1.36 -16.74
C GLY A 27 28.19 2.84 -16.37
N ARG A 28 27.01 3.29 -15.90
CA ARG A 28 26.83 4.68 -15.44
C ARG A 28 27.45 4.87 -14.06
N SER A 29 28.07 6.01 -13.83
CA SER A 29 28.48 6.42 -12.47
C SER A 29 27.27 6.90 -11.68
N VAL A 30 26.97 6.20 -10.55
CA VAL A 30 25.74 6.41 -9.77
C VAL A 30 26.08 6.89 -8.37
N ILE A 31 25.40 7.96 -7.93
CA ILE A 31 25.34 8.36 -6.53
C ILE A 31 23.87 8.30 -6.09
N ILE A 32 23.60 7.66 -4.95
CA ILE A 32 22.28 7.63 -4.34
C ILE A 32 22.35 8.29 -2.95
N LEU A 33 21.44 9.21 -2.70
CA LEU A 33 21.36 9.98 -1.46
C LEU A 33 20.12 9.60 -0.66
N ASP A 34 20.27 9.57 0.66
CA ASP A 34 19.13 9.52 1.57
C ASP A 34 19.41 10.37 2.82
N HIS A 35 18.39 11.05 3.33
CA HIS A 35 18.47 11.79 4.59
C HIS A 35 18.39 10.90 5.83
N ALA A 36 17.93 9.66 5.66
CA ALA A 36 17.83 8.68 6.73
C ALA A 36 19.20 8.12 7.15
N LYS A 37 19.27 7.58 8.37
CA LYS A 37 20.47 6.90 8.90
C LYS A 37 20.71 5.51 8.29
N ALA A 38 19.69 4.94 7.66
CA ALA A 38 19.77 3.62 7.06
C ALA A 38 18.91 3.55 5.78
N PRO A 39 19.33 2.75 4.77
CA PRO A 39 18.56 2.58 3.56
C PRO A 39 17.36 1.64 3.78
N GLY A 40 16.34 1.77 2.93
CA GLY A 40 15.24 0.83 2.89
C GLY A 40 14.33 0.83 4.11
N GLU A 41 14.09 2.00 4.74
CA GLU A 41 13.28 2.13 5.96
C GLU A 41 11.90 1.45 5.81
N LYS A 42 11.15 1.71 4.72
CA LYS A 42 9.86 1.06 4.47
C LYS A 42 10.00 -0.45 4.23
N ILE A 43 11.09 -0.91 3.61
CA ILE A 43 11.36 -2.35 3.44
C ILE A 43 11.47 -3.01 4.81
N ARG A 44 12.24 -2.40 5.73
CA ARG A 44 12.55 -2.93 7.05
C ARG A 44 11.31 -3.21 7.89
N ILE A 45 10.31 -2.34 7.85
CA ILE A 45 9.10 -2.47 8.66
C ILE A 45 7.99 -3.26 7.98
N SER A 46 8.06 -3.44 6.67
CA SER A 46 7.01 -4.07 5.89
C SER A 46 6.81 -5.54 6.26
N GLY A 47 5.57 -6.02 6.14
CA GLY A 47 5.23 -7.40 6.42
C GLY A 47 5.56 -7.85 7.84
N GLY A 48 5.51 -6.95 8.82
CA GLY A 48 5.88 -7.27 10.20
C GLY A 48 7.39 -7.56 10.36
N GLY A 49 8.23 -6.92 9.54
CA GLY A 49 9.69 -7.10 9.54
C GLY A 49 10.20 -8.27 8.69
N ARG A 50 9.31 -8.92 7.92
CA ARG A 50 9.65 -10.02 6.99
C ARG A 50 9.62 -9.62 5.52
N CYS A 51 9.31 -8.39 5.21
CA CYS A 51 9.15 -7.83 3.86
C CYS A 51 8.20 -8.64 2.97
N ASN A 52 7.00 -8.12 2.77
CA ASN A 52 6.14 -8.60 1.67
C ASN A 52 6.70 -8.05 0.34
N PHE A 53 7.72 -8.71 -0.20
CA PHE A 53 8.57 -8.14 -1.24
C PHE A 53 7.94 -8.09 -2.64
N THR A 54 6.94 -8.93 -2.92
CA THR A 54 6.13 -8.88 -4.15
C THR A 54 4.84 -9.69 -4.02
N ASN A 55 4.05 -9.69 -5.08
CA ASN A 55 2.86 -10.54 -5.22
C ASN A 55 2.90 -11.24 -6.58
N ILE A 56 2.70 -12.56 -6.61
CA ILE A 56 2.75 -13.35 -7.86
C ILE A 56 1.66 -12.96 -8.86
N HIS A 57 0.56 -12.35 -8.36
CA HIS A 57 -0.56 -11.89 -9.18
C HIS A 57 -0.43 -10.43 -9.61
N ALA A 58 0.69 -9.75 -9.31
CA ALA A 58 0.84 -8.34 -9.64
C ALA A 58 0.75 -8.10 -11.15
N GLY A 59 -0.26 -7.33 -11.52
CA GLY A 59 -0.54 -6.95 -12.90
C GLY A 59 -1.29 -5.61 -12.95
N PRO A 60 -1.43 -5.00 -14.13
CA PRO A 60 -1.95 -3.63 -14.26
C PRO A 60 -3.29 -3.37 -13.58
N LYS A 61 -4.16 -4.38 -13.50
CA LYS A 61 -5.49 -4.29 -12.86
C LYS A 61 -5.46 -4.06 -11.35
N ASN A 62 -4.33 -4.31 -10.73
CA ASN A 62 -4.13 -4.21 -9.28
C ASN A 62 -3.59 -2.84 -8.85
N TYR A 63 -3.58 -1.87 -9.75
CA TYR A 63 -3.05 -0.53 -9.49
C TYR A 63 -4.09 0.55 -9.80
N LEU A 64 -4.18 1.52 -8.90
CA LEU A 64 -4.96 2.74 -9.06
C LEU A 64 -4.06 3.83 -9.64
N SER A 65 -4.58 4.56 -10.62
CA SER A 65 -3.94 5.73 -11.22
C SER A 65 -5.00 6.49 -12.02
N ALA A 66 -4.87 7.79 -12.17
CA ALA A 66 -5.67 8.56 -13.10
C ALA A 66 -5.47 8.07 -14.55
N ASN A 67 -4.31 7.48 -14.85
CA ASN A 67 -4.03 6.79 -16.12
C ASN A 67 -3.78 5.28 -15.86
N PRO A 68 -4.79 4.42 -15.96
CA PRO A 68 -4.68 2.99 -15.66
C PRO A 68 -3.77 2.22 -16.60
N HIS A 69 -3.26 2.86 -17.66
CA HIS A 69 -2.37 2.23 -18.64
C HIS A 69 -0.89 2.52 -18.39
N PHE A 70 -0.57 3.52 -17.56
CA PHE A 70 0.80 3.96 -17.37
C PHE A 70 1.75 2.88 -16.86
N ALA A 71 1.32 2.12 -15.85
CA ALA A 71 2.16 1.10 -15.22
C ALA A 71 2.43 -0.15 -16.10
N LYS A 72 1.65 -0.35 -17.18
CA LYS A 72 1.71 -1.58 -18.00
C LYS A 72 3.11 -1.87 -18.53
N SER A 73 3.79 -0.86 -19.08
CA SER A 73 5.12 -1.04 -19.70
C SER A 73 6.16 -1.47 -18.67
N ALA A 74 6.25 -0.78 -17.53
CA ALA A 74 7.23 -1.10 -16.50
C ALA A 74 6.97 -2.48 -15.88
N LEU A 75 5.71 -2.79 -15.52
CA LEU A 75 5.32 -4.08 -14.93
C LEU A 75 5.54 -5.28 -15.87
N ALA A 76 5.40 -5.07 -17.19
CA ALA A 76 5.65 -6.12 -18.18
C ALA A 76 7.15 -6.41 -18.39
N ARG A 77 8.01 -5.39 -18.20
CA ARG A 77 9.47 -5.51 -18.39
C ARG A 77 10.22 -5.97 -17.14
N TYR A 78 9.62 -5.79 -15.96
CA TYR A 78 10.14 -6.30 -14.71
C TYR A 78 8.99 -6.87 -13.89
N THR A 79 8.84 -8.17 -13.99
CA THR A 79 7.73 -8.95 -13.44
C THR A 79 8.03 -9.42 -12.00
N PRO A 80 7.04 -9.93 -11.25
CA PRO A 80 7.30 -10.60 -9.99
C PRO A 80 8.32 -11.72 -10.09
N ARG A 81 8.33 -12.47 -11.20
CA ARG A 81 9.29 -13.57 -11.44
C ARG A 81 10.73 -13.08 -11.51
N ASP A 82 10.96 -11.89 -12.10
CA ASP A 82 12.29 -11.31 -12.18
C ASP A 82 12.84 -10.95 -10.79
N PHE A 83 11.98 -10.40 -9.92
CA PHE A 83 12.40 -10.10 -8.55
C PHE A 83 12.58 -11.38 -7.71
N ILE A 84 11.70 -12.40 -7.87
CA ILE A 84 11.87 -13.70 -7.23
C ILE A 84 13.20 -14.32 -7.64
N ALA A 85 13.54 -14.31 -8.94
CA ALA A 85 14.82 -14.82 -9.43
C ALA A 85 16.02 -14.10 -8.78
N LEU A 86 15.91 -12.78 -8.54
CA LEU A 86 16.94 -12.03 -7.82
C LEU A 86 17.05 -12.47 -6.36
N VAL A 87 15.93 -12.67 -5.67
CA VAL A 87 15.88 -13.17 -4.29
C VAL A 87 16.52 -14.57 -4.19
N GLU A 88 16.18 -15.47 -5.13
CA GLU A 88 16.73 -16.83 -5.20
C GLU A 88 18.22 -16.85 -5.55
N LYS A 89 18.69 -15.98 -6.45
CA LYS A 89 20.12 -15.79 -6.74
C LYS A 89 20.93 -15.51 -5.47
N HIS A 90 20.34 -14.75 -4.54
CA HIS A 90 20.95 -14.44 -3.25
C HIS A 90 20.65 -15.48 -2.15
N ARG A 91 20.00 -16.60 -2.49
CA ARG A 91 19.65 -17.69 -1.57
C ARG A 91 18.85 -17.22 -0.34
N ILE A 92 17.99 -16.23 -0.53
CA ILE A 92 17.08 -15.75 0.51
C ILE A 92 15.87 -16.70 0.55
N ALA A 93 15.63 -17.33 1.69
CA ALA A 93 14.47 -18.16 1.90
C ALA A 93 13.19 -17.33 1.98
N TRP A 94 12.13 -17.80 1.33
CA TRP A 94 10.85 -17.14 1.24
C TRP A 94 9.68 -18.11 1.14
N HIS A 95 8.48 -17.65 1.47
CA HIS A 95 7.25 -18.42 1.33
C HIS A 95 6.11 -17.56 0.77
N GLU A 96 5.17 -18.23 0.13
CA GLU A 96 3.86 -17.64 -0.19
C GLU A 96 2.94 -17.78 1.03
N LYS A 97 2.28 -16.68 1.43
CA LYS A 97 1.33 -16.68 2.53
C LYS A 97 -0.10 -16.90 2.02
N THR A 98 -0.78 -15.83 1.68
CA THR A 98 -2.15 -15.84 1.15
C THR A 98 -2.24 -14.90 -0.04
N LEU A 99 -3.15 -15.16 -0.96
CA LEU A 99 -3.45 -14.27 -2.09
C LEU A 99 -2.21 -13.88 -2.91
N GLY A 100 -1.23 -14.78 -3.03
CA GLY A 100 -0.03 -14.56 -3.82
C GLY A 100 1.02 -13.66 -3.17
N GLN A 101 0.89 -13.34 -1.89
CA GLN A 101 1.84 -12.49 -1.16
C GLN A 101 3.10 -13.26 -0.79
N LEU A 102 4.27 -12.73 -1.15
CA LEU A 102 5.56 -13.38 -0.88
C LEU A 102 6.34 -12.66 0.21
N PHE A 103 6.79 -13.41 1.21
CA PHE A 103 7.52 -12.93 2.37
C PHE A 103 8.87 -13.62 2.52
N CYS A 104 9.88 -12.90 2.99
CA CYS A 104 11.09 -13.54 3.50
C CYS A 104 10.77 -14.36 4.74
N ASP A 105 11.43 -15.51 4.89
CA ASP A 105 11.24 -16.36 6.06
C ASP A 105 11.80 -15.71 7.34
N ASP A 106 13.00 -15.14 7.24
CA ASP A 106 13.72 -14.61 8.39
C ASP A 106 13.49 -13.10 8.58
N SER A 107 13.97 -12.26 7.67
CA SER A 107 13.99 -10.82 7.90
C SER A 107 13.91 -9.98 6.62
N ALA A 108 13.22 -8.85 6.70
CA ALA A 108 13.24 -7.80 5.69
C ALA A 108 14.67 -7.25 5.41
N LYS A 109 15.58 -7.42 6.36
CA LYS A 109 17.00 -7.01 6.20
C LYS A 109 17.72 -7.82 5.12
N ASP A 110 17.23 -9.00 4.78
CA ASP A 110 17.83 -9.84 3.73
C ASP A 110 17.65 -9.19 2.36
N ILE A 111 16.47 -8.65 2.09
CA ILE A 111 16.22 -7.86 0.87
C ILE A 111 17.10 -6.61 0.83
N ILE A 112 17.26 -5.93 1.96
CA ILE A 112 18.13 -4.72 2.02
C ILE A 112 19.57 -5.11 1.73
N ARG A 113 20.07 -6.18 2.37
CA ARG A 113 21.47 -6.67 2.15
C ARG A 113 21.68 -7.09 0.70
N MET A 114 20.71 -7.78 0.09
CA MET A 114 20.73 -8.16 -1.32
C MET A 114 20.88 -6.92 -2.21
N LEU A 115 20.03 -5.91 -2.04
CA LEU A 115 20.07 -4.68 -2.83
C LEU A 115 21.39 -3.91 -2.65
N LEU A 116 21.89 -3.81 -1.42
CA LEU A 116 23.19 -3.19 -1.15
C LEU A 116 24.34 -3.96 -1.80
N GLY A 117 24.30 -5.29 -1.79
CA GLY A 117 25.31 -6.13 -2.47
C GLY A 117 25.29 -5.93 -3.99
N GLU A 118 24.10 -5.89 -4.61
CA GLU A 118 23.97 -5.60 -6.05
C GLU A 118 24.44 -4.17 -6.39
N MET A 119 24.15 -3.17 -5.54
CA MET A 119 24.65 -1.80 -5.71
C MET A 119 26.19 -1.74 -5.61
N GLN A 120 26.77 -2.45 -4.65
CA GLN A 120 28.21 -2.54 -4.49
C GLN A 120 28.89 -3.19 -5.70
N ALA A 121 28.30 -4.24 -6.26
CA ALA A 121 28.81 -4.94 -7.44
C ALA A 121 28.93 -4.03 -8.67
N VAL A 122 28.12 -2.97 -8.74
CA VAL A 122 28.14 -1.97 -9.83
C VAL A 122 28.79 -0.64 -9.41
N ASN A 123 29.45 -0.59 -8.27
CA ASN A 123 30.12 0.60 -7.73
C ASN A 123 29.19 1.82 -7.52
N ALA A 124 27.89 1.61 -7.29
CA ALA A 124 26.97 2.69 -6.94
C ALA A 124 27.28 3.23 -5.52
N LYS A 125 27.47 4.55 -5.40
CA LYS A 125 27.86 5.19 -4.14
C LYS A 125 26.64 5.57 -3.32
N LEU A 126 26.43 4.95 -2.15
CA LEU A 126 25.37 5.31 -1.21
C LEU A 126 25.85 6.36 -0.21
N ARG A 127 25.06 7.42 -0.03
CA ARG A 127 25.29 8.48 0.99
C ARG A 127 24.03 8.65 1.82
N LEU A 128 24.12 8.24 3.04
CA LEU A 128 23.09 8.42 4.07
C LEU A 128 23.30 9.75 4.80
N GLU A 129 22.32 10.13 5.62
CA GLU A 129 22.33 11.38 6.40
C GLU A 129 22.64 12.62 5.54
N THR A 130 22.22 12.56 4.27
CA THR A 130 22.50 13.60 3.28
C THR A 130 21.18 14.21 2.79
N SER A 131 20.89 15.41 3.26
CA SER A 131 19.70 16.17 2.88
C SER A 131 19.95 16.97 1.60
N VAL A 132 18.92 17.05 0.76
CA VAL A 132 18.91 17.88 -0.45
C VAL A 132 18.15 19.16 -0.15
N SER A 133 18.74 20.31 -0.43
CA SER A 133 18.12 21.63 -0.23
C SER A 133 17.67 22.31 -1.51
N ALA A 134 18.31 22.01 -2.64
CA ALA A 134 17.92 22.58 -3.95
C ALA A 134 18.31 21.66 -5.09
N VAL A 135 17.47 21.64 -6.12
CA VAL A 135 17.71 20.99 -7.40
C VAL A 135 17.52 22.02 -8.49
N THR A 136 18.54 22.32 -9.27
CA THR A 136 18.47 23.25 -10.41
C THR A 136 18.92 22.53 -11.67
N HIS A 137 18.44 22.99 -12.82
CA HIS A 137 18.81 22.46 -14.13
C HIS A 137 19.25 23.61 -15.01
N ASP A 138 20.49 23.58 -15.46
CA ASP A 138 21.07 24.60 -16.34
C ASP A 138 22.09 23.96 -17.29
N GLY A 139 22.13 24.41 -18.53
CA GLY A 139 23.09 23.94 -19.53
C GLY A 139 23.04 22.42 -19.81
N GLY A 140 21.90 21.75 -19.60
CA GLY A 140 21.72 20.32 -19.82
C GLY A 140 22.22 19.43 -18.69
N ARG A 141 22.59 20.00 -17.52
CA ARG A 141 22.98 19.27 -16.31
C ARG A 141 22.19 19.71 -15.10
N PHE A 142 22.00 18.80 -14.17
CA PHE A 142 21.42 19.10 -12.85
C PHE A 142 22.53 19.49 -11.88
N ARG A 143 22.23 20.51 -11.08
CA ARG A 143 23.04 20.91 -9.94
C ARG A 143 22.22 20.73 -8.67
N VAL A 144 22.65 19.80 -7.81
CA VAL A 144 21.95 19.43 -6.58
C VAL A 144 22.79 19.89 -5.39
N THR A 145 22.19 20.78 -4.58
CA THR A 145 22.81 21.26 -3.33
C THR A 145 22.38 20.36 -2.21
N THR A 146 23.36 19.82 -1.49
CA THR A 146 23.17 18.89 -0.36
C THR A 146 23.88 19.37 0.90
N SER A 147 23.56 18.76 2.03
CA SER A 147 24.32 18.99 3.29
C SER A 147 25.79 18.60 3.19
N GLY A 148 26.17 17.75 2.23
CA GLY A 148 27.54 17.31 1.97
C GLY A 148 28.26 18.04 0.83
N GLY A 149 27.66 19.11 0.28
CA GLY A 149 28.21 19.87 -0.84
C GLY A 149 27.34 19.80 -2.09
N VAL A 150 27.89 20.20 -3.22
CA VAL A 150 27.18 20.27 -4.51
C VAL A 150 27.56 19.10 -5.39
N ILE A 151 26.55 18.47 -6.00
CA ILE A 151 26.70 17.38 -6.98
C ILE A 151 26.11 17.82 -8.30
N GLU A 152 26.88 17.64 -9.37
CA GLU A 152 26.41 17.83 -10.76
C GLU A 152 26.15 16.46 -11.40
N ALA A 153 24.97 16.31 -12.03
CA ALA A 153 24.57 15.07 -12.67
C ALA A 153 23.95 15.32 -14.06
N GLU A 154 24.05 14.32 -14.94
CA GLU A 154 23.35 14.33 -16.23
C GLU A 154 21.87 13.99 -16.02
N SER A 155 21.59 13.05 -15.13
CA SER A 155 20.25 12.62 -14.79
C SER A 155 20.00 12.74 -13.27
N VAL A 156 18.79 13.17 -12.91
CA VAL A 156 18.27 13.14 -11.53
C VAL A 156 17.04 12.25 -11.49
N VAL A 157 17.06 11.26 -10.59
CA VAL A 157 15.96 10.32 -10.36
C VAL A 157 15.36 10.59 -8.98
N VAL A 158 14.10 11.01 -8.95
CA VAL A 158 13.36 11.29 -7.72
C VAL A 158 12.66 10.02 -7.26
N ALA A 159 13.14 9.45 -6.16
CA ALA A 159 12.71 8.17 -5.56
C ALA A 159 12.39 8.32 -4.06
N THR A 160 12.00 9.52 -3.63
CA THR A 160 11.83 9.85 -2.19
C THR A 160 10.52 9.33 -1.59
N GLY A 161 9.71 8.61 -2.37
CA GLY A 161 8.43 8.06 -1.92
C GLY A 161 7.33 9.13 -1.77
N GLY A 162 6.24 8.74 -1.12
CA GLY A 162 5.08 9.57 -0.86
C GLY A 162 5.08 10.21 0.53
N LYS A 163 3.88 10.53 1.05
CA LYS A 163 3.66 11.16 2.37
C LYS A 163 3.34 10.15 3.48
N SER A 164 3.14 8.88 3.15
CA SER A 164 2.74 7.85 4.12
C SER A 164 3.85 7.57 5.14
N ILE A 165 3.44 7.37 6.39
CA ILE A 165 4.30 7.10 7.55
C ILE A 165 5.37 8.20 7.75
N PRO A 166 4.98 9.45 8.07
CA PRO A 166 5.93 10.58 8.22
C PRO A 166 7.08 10.31 9.22
N LYS A 167 6.84 9.46 10.22
CA LYS A 167 7.87 9.04 11.19
C LYS A 167 9.08 8.32 10.55
N MET A 168 8.90 7.82 9.32
CA MET A 168 9.96 7.18 8.54
C MET A 168 10.65 8.15 7.56
N GLY A 169 10.47 9.45 7.75
CA GLY A 169 11.11 10.49 6.94
C GLY A 169 10.36 10.88 5.67
N ALA A 170 9.09 10.48 5.50
CA ALA A 170 8.28 10.91 4.37
C ALA A 170 7.97 12.42 4.47
N THR A 171 8.38 13.19 3.47
CA THR A 171 8.29 14.68 3.48
C THR A 171 7.42 15.26 2.36
N GLY A 172 7.12 14.47 1.33
CA GLY A 172 6.50 14.98 0.11
C GLY A 172 7.46 15.79 -0.79
N PHE A 173 8.76 15.68 -0.58
CA PHE A 173 9.80 16.40 -1.32
C PHE A 173 9.74 16.15 -2.84
N ALA A 174 9.39 14.92 -3.26
CA ALA A 174 9.18 14.60 -4.67
C ALA A 174 8.15 15.52 -5.34
N TYR A 175 7.10 15.89 -4.63
CA TYR A 175 6.02 16.72 -5.16
C TYR A 175 6.47 18.17 -5.35
N GLN A 176 7.30 18.67 -4.43
CA GLN A 176 7.92 20.01 -4.56
C GLN A 176 8.83 20.08 -5.78
N ILE A 177 9.65 19.04 -6.01
CA ILE A 177 10.48 18.95 -7.23
C ILE A 177 9.59 18.88 -8.48
N ALA A 178 8.54 18.08 -8.47
CA ALA A 178 7.63 17.97 -9.61
C ALA A 178 6.99 19.32 -9.98
N GLU A 179 6.46 20.05 -9.00
CA GLU A 179 5.88 21.38 -9.19
C GLU A 179 6.91 22.39 -9.66
N GLN A 180 8.12 22.39 -9.07
CA GLN A 180 9.23 23.26 -9.48
C GLN A 180 9.58 23.11 -10.97
N PHE A 181 9.51 21.88 -11.50
CA PHE A 181 9.79 21.58 -12.91
C PHE A 181 8.52 21.56 -13.80
N GLY A 182 7.40 22.10 -13.29
CA GLY A 182 6.17 22.30 -14.05
C GLY A 182 5.34 21.03 -14.29
N LEU A 183 5.60 19.94 -13.55
CA LEU A 183 4.75 18.75 -13.61
C LEU A 183 3.51 18.94 -12.72
N LYS A 184 2.39 18.42 -13.19
CA LYS A 184 1.14 18.41 -12.43
C LYS A 184 1.15 17.31 -11.36
N LEU A 185 0.37 17.52 -10.31
CA LEU A 185 0.10 16.52 -9.29
C LEU A 185 -1.37 16.09 -9.34
N ILE A 186 -1.60 14.82 -9.21
CA ILE A 186 -2.90 14.28 -8.80
C ILE A 186 -2.98 14.42 -7.29
N GLU A 187 -4.13 14.87 -6.77
CA GLU A 187 -4.36 15.07 -5.34
C GLU A 187 -3.89 13.87 -4.52
N THR A 188 -3.00 14.14 -3.57
CA THR A 188 -2.47 13.09 -2.72
C THR A 188 -3.37 12.84 -1.51
N ARG A 189 -3.64 11.56 -1.22
CA ARG A 189 -4.45 11.11 -0.08
C ARG A 189 -3.84 9.89 0.58
N PRO A 190 -4.16 9.65 1.88
CA PRO A 190 -3.80 8.38 2.52
C PRO A 190 -4.52 7.21 1.83
N GLY A 191 -3.79 6.14 1.53
CA GLY A 191 -4.32 4.89 0.99
C GLY A 191 -3.90 3.70 1.84
N LEU A 192 -4.62 2.58 1.73
CA LEU A 192 -4.42 1.41 2.59
C LEU A 192 -4.38 1.83 4.07
N VAL A 193 -5.45 2.48 4.52
CA VAL A 193 -5.52 3.18 5.80
C VAL A 193 -6.79 2.78 6.56
N PRO A 194 -6.74 2.62 7.91
CA PRO A 194 -7.93 2.40 8.71
C PRO A 194 -8.94 3.54 8.57
N LEU A 195 -10.22 3.19 8.57
CA LEU A 195 -11.34 4.13 8.52
C LEU A 195 -11.83 4.45 9.94
N THR A 196 -12.06 5.73 10.22
CA THR A 196 -12.55 6.20 11.51
C THR A 196 -14.07 6.36 11.50
N LEU A 197 -14.69 6.24 12.66
CA LEU A 197 -16.12 6.40 12.84
C LEU A 197 -16.42 7.68 13.62
N ASP A 198 -17.62 8.21 13.44
CA ASP A 198 -18.12 9.28 14.28
C ASP A 198 -18.28 8.81 15.75
N PRO A 199 -18.27 9.74 16.73
CA PRO A 199 -18.32 9.37 18.14
C PRO A 199 -19.52 8.52 18.53
N THR A 200 -20.69 8.76 17.93
CA THR A 200 -21.93 8.05 18.26
C THR A 200 -21.89 6.58 17.79
N LEU A 201 -21.41 6.36 16.58
CA LEU A 201 -21.25 5.01 16.04
C LEU A 201 -20.08 4.29 16.72
N LEU A 202 -19.00 5.02 17.01
CA LEU A 202 -17.83 4.47 17.70
C LEU A 202 -18.18 3.99 19.12
N GLU A 203 -18.98 4.75 19.86
CA GLU A 203 -19.44 4.32 21.20
C GLU A 203 -20.19 2.99 21.15
N LYS A 204 -21.07 2.81 20.16
CA LYS A 204 -21.82 1.56 19.95
C LYS A 204 -20.90 0.40 19.57
N LEU A 205 -19.86 0.64 18.78
CA LEU A 205 -18.96 -0.40 18.27
C LEU A 205 -17.72 -0.61 19.15
N SER A 206 -17.47 0.23 20.15
CA SER A 206 -16.33 0.11 21.05
C SER A 206 -16.20 -1.25 21.77
N PRO A 207 -17.31 -1.93 22.14
CA PRO A 207 -17.23 -3.27 22.73
C PRO A 207 -16.67 -4.32 21.77
N LEU A 208 -16.66 -4.05 20.45
CA LEU A 208 -16.12 -4.96 19.42
C LEU A 208 -14.63 -4.74 19.18
N ALA A 209 -13.97 -3.76 19.79
CA ALA A 209 -12.55 -3.52 19.57
C ALA A 209 -11.70 -4.78 19.79
N GLY A 210 -10.87 -5.11 18.79
CA GLY A 210 -10.06 -6.33 18.72
C GLY A 210 -10.79 -7.54 18.13
N VAL A 211 -12.06 -7.46 17.78
CA VAL A 211 -12.78 -8.53 17.06
C VAL A 211 -12.38 -8.50 15.60
N ALA A 212 -11.91 -9.63 15.07
CA ALA A 212 -11.69 -9.86 13.65
C ALA A 212 -12.70 -10.87 13.11
N VAL A 213 -13.14 -10.69 11.87
CA VAL A 213 -14.12 -11.56 11.20
C VAL A 213 -13.87 -11.58 9.69
N PRO A 214 -14.03 -12.72 9.00
CA PRO A 214 -14.06 -12.76 7.54
C PRO A 214 -15.16 -11.84 7.01
N ALA A 215 -14.82 -11.03 6.02
CA ALA A 215 -15.78 -10.09 5.45
C ALA A 215 -15.49 -9.82 3.97
N GLU A 216 -16.55 -9.62 3.20
CA GLU A 216 -16.48 -8.91 1.92
C GLU A 216 -16.86 -7.45 2.18
N VAL A 217 -15.92 -6.54 1.90
CA VAL A 217 -16.14 -5.10 2.06
C VAL A 217 -16.19 -4.46 0.69
N SER A 218 -17.26 -3.70 0.42
CA SER A 218 -17.49 -3.12 -0.90
C SER A 218 -17.80 -1.63 -0.87
N HIS A 219 -17.39 -0.95 -1.94
CA HIS A 219 -17.71 0.43 -2.26
C HIS A 219 -17.87 0.57 -3.79
N GLY A 220 -19.02 1.06 -4.24
CA GLY A 220 -19.36 1.14 -5.67
C GLY A 220 -19.32 -0.24 -6.34
N LYS A 221 -18.42 -0.41 -7.32
CA LYS A 221 -18.25 -1.67 -8.06
C LYS A 221 -17.05 -2.50 -7.55
N THR A 222 -16.35 -2.01 -6.53
CA THR A 222 -15.14 -2.65 -6.01
C THR A 222 -15.46 -3.36 -4.71
N SER A 223 -14.98 -4.59 -4.56
CA SER A 223 -15.06 -5.35 -3.32
C SER A 223 -13.76 -6.08 -3.05
N PHE A 224 -13.50 -6.30 -1.76
CA PHE A 224 -12.39 -7.09 -1.27
C PHE A 224 -12.87 -8.05 -0.19
N GLU A 225 -12.49 -9.31 -0.34
CA GLU A 225 -12.85 -10.36 0.59
C GLU A 225 -11.62 -10.78 1.37
N GLU A 226 -11.48 -10.23 2.56
CA GLU A 226 -10.42 -10.50 3.53
C GLU A 226 -10.94 -10.23 4.95
N ALA A 227 -10.10 -10.41 5.97
CA ALA A 227 -10.50 -10.11 7.35
C ALA A 227 -10.79 -8.62 7.56
N LEU A 228 -11.88 -8.33 8.27
CA LEU A 228 -12.20 -7.03 8.85
C LEU A 228 -11.86 -7.05 10.34
N LEU A 229 -11.32 -5.95 10.86
CA LEU A 229 -10.98 -5.76 12.26
C LEU A 229 -11.71 -4.53 12.82
N PHE A 230 -12.46 -4.71 13.89
CA PHE A 230 -12.98 -3.60 14.68
C PHE A 230 -11.88 -3.05 15.60
N THR A 231 -11.70 -1.74 15.64
CA THR A 231 -10.69 -1.07 16.46
C THR A 231 -11.32 -0.04 17.39
N HIS A 232 -10.55 0.47 18.32
CA HIS A 232 -10.96 1.56 19.21
C HIS A 232 -11.18 2.93 18.51
N ARG A 233 -10.92 3.02 17.20
CA ARG A 233 -11.13 4.23 16.38
C ARG A 233 -12.11 4.02 15.24
N GLY A 234 -12.43 2.78 14.92
CA GLY A 234 -13.29 2.44 13.80
C GLY A 234 -12.98 1.08 13.23
N LEU A 235 -12.73 1.01 11.94
CA LEU A 235 -12.54 -0.22 11.19
C LEU A 235 -11.14 -0.30 10.57
N SER A 236 -10.55 -1.49 10.57
CA SER A 236 -9.27 -1.83 9.99
C SER A 236 -9.29 -3.27 9.46
N GLY A 237 -8.14 -3.85 9.26
CA GLY A 237 -7.97 -5.18 8.65
C GLY A 237 -7.84 -5.08 7.12
N PRO A 238 -7.35 -6.14 6.48
CA PRO A 238 -7.00 -6.10 5.05
C PRO A 238 -8.13 -5.62 4.15
N SER A 239 -9.37 -6.09 4.34
CA SER A 239 -10.52 -5.68 3.52
C SER A 239 -10.83 -4.17 3.63
N ILE A 240 -10.69 -3.60 4.83
CA ILE A 240 -10.86 -2.16 5.06
C ILE A 240 -9.70 -1.35 4.48
N LEU A 241 -8.46 -1.80 4.67
CA LEU A 241 -7.29 -1.13 4.10
C LEU A 241 -7.40 -1.08 2.56
N GLN A 242 -7.79 -2.17 1.92
CA GLN A 242 -8.02 -2.23 0.48
C GLN A 242 -9.08 -1.24 0.03
N ILE A 243 -10.28 -1.29 0.63
CA ILE A 243 -11.41 -0.47 0.20
C ILE A 243 -11.19 1.02 0.48
N SER A 244 -10.38 1.37 1.49
CA SER A 244 -10.06 2.77 1.82
C SER A 244 -9.41 3.53 0.66
N SER A 245 -8.72 2.82 -0.24
CA SER A 245 -8.12 3.41 -1.43
C SER A 245 -9.17 3.85 -2.47
N TYR A 246 -10.38 3.30 -2.42
CA TYR A 246 -11.51 3.61 -3.31
C TYR A 246 -12.54 4.52 -2.67
N TRP A 247 -12.65 4.48 -1.33
CA TRP A 247 -13.58 5.27 -0.55
C TRP A 247 -13.22 6.76 -0.53
N ARG A 248 -14.25 7.64 -0.46
CA ARG A 248 -14.12 9.09 -0.26
C ARG A 248 -14.94 9.53 0.96
N GLU A 249 -14.53 10.64 1.58
CA GLU A 249 -15.29 11.22 2.67
C GLU A 249 -16.75 11.48 2.24
N GLY A 250 -17.68 10.98 3.07
CA GLY A 250 -19.11 11.07 2.80
C GLY A 250 -19.73 9.82 2.18
N ASP A 251 -18.90 8.93 1.63
CA ASP A 251 -19.38 7.67 1.04
C ASP A 251 -19.65 6.59 2.11
N VAL A 252 -20.52 5.64 1.75
CA VAL A 252 -20.85 4.46 2.56
C VAL A 252 -20.01 3.28 2.09
N VAL A 253 -19.49 2.49 3.03
CA VAL A 253 -18.96 1.16 2.78
C VAL A 253 -19.96 0.11 3.23
N ARG A 254 -20.07 -0.98 2.47
CA ARG A 254 -20.96 -2.09 2.77
C ARG A 254 -20.15 -3.27 3.24
N LEU A 255 -20.56 -3.84 4.36
CA LEU A 255 -19.91 -4.98 5.01
C LEU A 255 -20.81 -6.20 4.88
N LYS A 256 -20.30 -7.28 4.30
CA LYS A 256 -20.92 -8.61 4.30
C LYS A 256 -20.02 -9.51 5.15
N LEU A 257 -20.40 -9.70 6.40
CA LEU A 257 -19.67 -10.56 7.31
C LEU A 257 -19.97 -12.02 7.01
N GLU A 258 -18.98 -12.90 7.19
CA GLU A 258 -19.07 -14.33 6.85
C GLU A 258 -19.60 -14.56 5.42
N PRO A 259 -18.92 -14.07 4.38
CA PRO A 259 -19.44 -13.96 3.02
C PRO A 259 -19.83 -15.29 2.39
N HIS A 260 -19.24 -16.41 2.85
CA HIS A 260 -19.47 -17.76 2.33
C HIS A 260 -20.58 -18.54 3.06
N ARG A 261 -21.24 -17.92 4.04
CA ARG A 261 -22.31 -18.57 4.82
C ARG A 261 -23.66 -17.95 4.54
N ASP A 262 -24.68 -18.75 4.34
CA ASP A 262 -26.09 -18.28 4.34
C ASP A 262 -26.58 -18.21 5.79
N ILE A 263 -26.46 -17.03 6.39
CA ILE A 263 -26.82 -16.79 7.79
C ILE A 263 -28.32 -17.04 8.01
N ALA A 264 -29.18 -16.65 7.04
CA ALA A 264 -30.62 -16.88 7.16
C ALA A 264 -30.97 -18.37 7.19
N ALA A 265 -30.35 -19.16 6.30
CA ALA A 265 -30.54 -20.61 6.30
C ALA A 265 -30.02 -21.25 7.59
N LEU A 266 -28.84 -20.82 8.08
CA LEU A 266 -28.27 -21.34 9.35
C LEU A 266 -29.16 -21.03 10.56
N LEU A 267 -29.72 -19.82 10.65
CA LEU A 267 -30.65 -19.46 11.74
C LEU A 267 -31.94 -20.29 11.67
N LYS A 268 -32.49 -20.56 10.47
CA LYS A 268 -33.65 -21.44 10.30
C LYS A 268 -33.36 -22.89 10.72
N GLN A 269 -32.19 -23.41 10.35
CA GLN A 269 -31.74 -24.73 10.78
C GLN A 269 -31.59 -24.79 12.31
N ALA A 270 -31.00 -23.77 12.91
CA ALA A 270 -30.85 -23.66 14.36
C ALA A 270 -32.21 -23.64 15.06
N LYS A 271 -33.19 -22.89 14.53
CA LYS A 271 -34.59 -22.88 15.01
C LYS A 271 -35.21 -24.27 14.98
N GLN A 272 -35.04 -25.00 13.88
CA GLN A 272 -35.59 -26.36 13.72
C GLN A 272 -34.94 -27.37 14.69
N LYS A 273 -33.62 -27.26 14.86
CA LYS A 273 -32.82 -28.16 15.71
C LYS A 273 -33.10 -27.93 17.23
N ASN A 274 -33.10 -26.65 17.64
CA ASN A 274 -33.33 -26.24 19.02
C ASN A 274 -34.00 -24.85 19.06
N GLY A 275 -35.30 -24.82 18.92
CA GLY A 275 -36.06 -23.56 18.95
C GLY A 275 -35.99 -22.79 20.27
N ARG A 276 -35.59 -23.44 21.36
CA ARG A 276 -35.50 -22.81 22.71
C ARG A 276 -34.24 -21.98 22.88
N GLN A 277 -33.25 -22.09 21.97
CA GLN A 277 -32.03 -21.24 22.06
C GLN A 277 -32.34 -19.79 21.69
N SER A 278 -31.54 -18.86 22.25
CA SER A 278 -31.64 -17.44 21.89
C SER A 278 -31.01 -17.16 20.52
N PRO A 279 -31.41 -16.07 19.81
CA PRO A 279 -30.73 -15.63 18.58
C PRO A 279 -29.23 -15.39 18.77
N GLN A 280 -28.83 -14.85 19.92
CA GLN A 280 -27.43 -14.63 20.25
C GLN A 280 -26.65 -15.95 20.32
N THR A 281 -27.22 -16.99 20.93
CA THR A 281 -26.58 -18.30 20.99
C THR A 281 -26.38 -18.89 19.60
N ALA A 282 -27.42 -18.82 18.75
CA ALA A 282 -27.35 -19.31 17.39
C ALA A 282 -26.32 -18.55 16.53
N LEU A 283 -26.31 -17.21 16.61
CA LEU A 283 -25.30 -16.41 15.91
C LEU A 283 -23.88 -16.63 16.46
N SER A 284 -23.72 -16.95 17.72
CA SER A 284 -22.39 -17.22 18.32
C SER A 284 -21.73 -18.51 17.83
N GLU A 285 -22.49 -19.40 17.16
CA GLU A 285 -21.94 -20.56 16.45
C GLU A 285 -21.34 -20.17 15.08
N ILE A 286 -21.63 -18.96 14.60
CA ILE A 286 -21.22 -18.47 13.28
C ILE A 286 -20.24 -17.30 13.40
N LEU A 287 -20.51 -16.37 14.32
CA LEU A 287 -19.77 -15.13 14.55
C LEU A 287 -19.04 -15.16 15.89
N PRO A 288 -17.99 -14.37 16.08
CA PRO A 288 -17.42 -14.11 17.39
C PRO A 288 -18.50 -13.68 18.40
N LYS A 289 -18.49 -14.25 19.61
CA LYS A 289 -19.56 -14.05 20.61
C LYS A 289 -19.94 -12.59 20.86
N ARG A 290 -18.94 -11.70 20.98
CA ARG A 290 -19.18 -10.25 21.18
C ARG A 290 -19.91 -9.62 19.99
N LEU A 291 -19.58 -10.05 18.78
CA LEU A 291 -20.25 -9.56 17.58
C LEU A 291 -21.69 -10.08 17.47
N ALA A 292 -21.91 -11.37 17.74
CA ALA A 292 -23.25 -11.95 17.79
C ALA A 292 -24.14 -11.24 18.83
N GLN A 293 -23.61 -10.98 20.01
CA GLN A 293 -24.30 -10.22 21.07
C GLN A 293 -24.66 -8.82 20.56
N HIS A 294 -23.72 -8.08 20.02
CA HIS A 294 -23.93 -6.72 19.51
C HIS A 294 -25.01 -6.67 18.43
N VAL A 295 -24.99 -7.59 17.46
CA VAL A 295 -25.98 -7.64 16.37
C VAL A 295 -27.39 -7.88 16.93
N VAL A 296 -27.55 -8.80 17.88
CA VAL A 296 -28.84 -9.10 18.51
C VAL A 296 -29.32 -7.92 19.35
N GLU A 297 -28.47 -7.28 20.12
CA GLU A 297 -28.83 -6.07 20.90
C GLU A 297 -29.28 -4.93 20.01
N GLN A 298 -28.59 -4.67 18.89
CA GLN A 298 -28.98 -3.62 17.94
C GLN A 298 -30.29 -3.95 17.23
N SER A 299 -30.59 -5.23 16.99
CA SER A 299 -31.85 -5.66 16.39
C SER A 299 -33.04 -5.58 17.34
N GLY A 300 -32.81 -5.41 18.63
CA GLY A 300 -33.83 -5.39 19.68
C GLY A 300 -34.56 -6.72 19.88
N LEU A 301 -34.00 -7.83 19.37
CA LEU A 301 -34.61 -9.15 19.47
C LEU A 301 -34.36 -9.78 20.84
N THR A 302 -35.41 -10.31 21.43
CA THR A 302 -35.38 -11.02 22.72
C THR A 302 -36.17 -12.33 22.61
N GLY A 303 -36.00 -13.26 23.57
CA GLY A 303 -36.69 -14.54 23.60
C GLY A 303 -36.01 -15.64 22.80
N HIS A 304 -36.79 -16.57 22.26
CA HIS A 304 -36.26 -17.79 21.64
C HIS A 304 -36.49 -17.81 20.11
N LEU A 305 -35.66 -18.57 19.40
CA LEU A 305 -35.79 -18.71 17.94
C LEU A 305 -37.19 -19.25 17.54
N ALA A 306 -37.81 -20.11 18.37
CA ALA A 306 -39.14 -20.63 18.11
C ALA A 306 -40.21 -19.54 17.99
N ASP A 307 -40.03 -18.44 18.72
CA ASP A 307 -40.99 -17.32 18.75
C ASP A 307 -40.78 -16.35 17.57
N MET A 308 -39.77 -16.55 16.75
CA MET A 308 -39.40 -15.67 15.64
C MET A 308 -39.92 -16.20 14.29
N SER A 309 -40.53 -15.34 13.49
CA SER A 309 -40.87 -15.70 12.12
C SER A 309 -39.62 -15.77 11.23
N ASP A 310 -39.71 -16.51 10.12
CA ASP A 310 -38.64 -16.57 9.12
C ASP A 310 -38.25 -15.19 8.57
N LYS A 311 -39.21 -14.26 8.51
CA LYS A 311 -38.98 -12.87 8.11
C LYS A 311 -38.10 -12.14 9.13
N VAL A 312 -38.26 -12.36 10.41
CA VAL A 312 -37.44 -11.79 11.49
C VAL A 312 -36.01 -12.35 11.42
N LEU A 313 -35.87 -13.66 11.22
CA LEU A 313 -34.57 -14.31 11.07
C LEU A 313 -33.83 -13.81 9.82
N ALA A 314 -34.55 -13.62 8.70
CA ALA A 314 -33.94 -13.05 7.49
C ALA A 314 -33.53 -11.60 7.68
N LYS A 315 -34.28 -10.78 8.42
CA LYS A 315 -33.86 -9.42 8.78
C LYS A 315 -32.58 -9.43 9.62
N LEU A 316 -32.51 -10.28 10.65
CA LEU A 316 -31.32 -10.42 11.48
C LEU A 316 -30.09 -10.84 10.67
N ALA A 317 -30.26 -11.77 9.73
CA ALA A 317 -29.19 -12.16 8.80
C ALA A 317 -28.76 -10.98 7.90
N GLY A 318 -29.68 -10.14 7.47
CA GLY A 318 -29.39 -8.93 6.69
C GLY A 318 -28.51 -7.94 7.46
N GLU A 319 -28.69 -7.80 8.78
CA GLU A 319 -27.84 -6.94 9.61
C GLU A 319 -26.40 -7.46 9.74
N VAL A 320 -26.16 -8.72 9.41
CA VAL A 320 -24.82 -9.33 9.33
C VAL A 320 -24.25 -9.23 7.92
N GLN A 321 -25.07 -9.43 6.89
CA GLN A 321 -24.61 -9.61 5.51
C GLN A 321 -24.88 -8.41 4.59
N ASP A 322 -25.48 -7.34 5.09
CA ASP A 322 -25.67 -6.08 4.37
C ASP A 322 -25.54 -4.87 5.31
N TRP A 323 -24.51 -4.90 6.14
CA TRP A 323 -24.26 -3.84 7.10
C TRP A 323 -23.64 -2.63 6.43
N GLN A 324 -24.34 -1.52 6.44
CA GLN A 324 -23.87 -0.26 5.87
C GLN A 324 -23.24 0.62 6.94
N VAL A 325 -22.02 1.06 6.68
CA VAL A 325 -21.26 1.95 7.57
C VAL A 325 -20.83 3.18 6.78
N LYS A 326 -21.06 4.36 7.35
CA LYS A 326 -20.55 5.62 6.83
C LYS A 326 -19.37 6.08 7.68
N PRO A 327 -18.12 5.86 7.23
CA PRO A 327 -16.95 6.34 7.95
C PRO A 327 -16.93 7.87 8.03
N ALA A 328 -16.45 8.42 9.15
CA ALA A 328 -16.27 9.86 9.35
C ALA A 328 -14.97 10.38 8.72
N GLY A 329 -14.00 9.49 8.48
CA GLY A 329 -12.69 9.83 7.93
C GLY A 329 -11.75 8.63 7.91
N SER A 330 -10.46 8.90 7.83
CA SER A 330 -9.41 7.90 7.95
C SER A 330 -8.40 8.30 9.04
N GLU A 331 -7.53 7.37 9.46
CA GLU A 331 -6.45 7.68 10.41
C GLU A 331 -5.32 8.54 9.80
N GLY A 332 -5.43 8.90 8.53
CA GLY A 332 -4.52 9.78 7.83
C GLY A 332 -3.15 9.16 7.52
N TYR A 333 -2.23 9.98 7.03
CA TYR A 333 -0.89 9.55 6.61
C TYR A 333 -0.06 8.88 7.71
N ARG A 334 -0.38 9.10 8.97
CA ARG A 334 0.36 8.53 10.09
C ARG A 334 0.33 7.00 10.10
N THR A 335 -0.79 6.42 9.68
CA THR A 335 -1.05 4.98 9.67
C THR A 335 -1.25 4.42 8.26
N ALA A 336 -1.42 5.28 7.26
CA ALA A 336 -1.54 4.85 5.87
C ALA A 336 -0.28 4.12 5.41
N GLU A 337 -0.45 2.97 4.78
CA GLU A 337 0.70 2.23 4.22
C GLU A 337 1.26 2.93 2.98
N VAL A 338 0.41 3.59 2.20
CA VAL A 338 0.76 4.22 0.93
C VAL A 338 0.10 5.59 0.75
N THR A 339 0.60 6.34 -0.21
CA THR A 339 0.01 7.58 -0.71
C THR A 339 -0.70 7.31 -2.04
N LEU A 340 -1.97 7.65 -2.12
CA LEU A 340 -2.72 7.72 -3.38
C LEU A 340 -2.41 9.04 -4.09
N GLY A 341 -2.52 9.06 -5.43
CA GLY A 341 -2.16 10.22 -6.22
C GLY A 341 -0.65 10.42 -6.31
N GLY A 342 -0.20 11.61 -6.63
CA GLY A 342 1.21 11.95 -6.79
C GLY A 342 1.51 12.61 -8.12
N VAL A 343 2.73 12.47 -8.64
CA VAL A 343 3.13 13.05 -9.92
C VAL A 343 2.26 12.50 -11.03
N ASP A 344 1.59 13.41 -11.76
CA ASP A 344 0.69 13.05 -12.86
C ASP A 344 1.46 12.35 -13.98
N THR A 345 1.05 11.14 -14.26
CA THR A 345 1.66 10.27 -15.26
C THR A 345 1.53 10.78 -16.69
N THR A 346 0.64 11.74 -16.97
CA THR A 346 0.54 12.38 -18.28
C THR A 346 1.79 13.20 -18.63
N GLY A 347 2.48 13.71 -17.61
CA GLY A 347 3.77 14.41 -17.73
C GLY A 347 4.98 13.48 -17.83
N LEU A 348 4.81 12.17 -17.67
CA LEU A 348 5.89 11.20 -17.68
C LEU A 348 5.82 10.27 -18.90
N ASP A 349 6.98 9.80 -19.33
CA ASP A 349 7.07 8.71 -20.31
C ASP A 349 6.93 7.35 -19.62
N SER A 350 5.97 6.53 -20.05
CA SER A 350 5.64 5.25 -19.42
C SER A 350 6.71 4.16 -19.62
N ARG A 351 7.63 4.34 -20.53
CA ARG A 351 8.71 3.41 -20.79
C ARG A 351 9.93 3.67 -19.91
N SER A 352 10.26 4.96 -19.75
CA SER A 352 11.49 5.38 -19.08
C SER A 352 11.26 6.01 -17.69
N MET A 353 10.03 6.37 -17.33
CA MET A 353 9.70 7.17 -16.15
C MET A 353 10.24 8.61 -16.22
N ALA A 354 10.75 9.06 -17.38
CA ALA A 354 11.29 10.41 -17.59
C ALA A 354 10.19 11.47 -17.64
N ALA A 355 10.45 12.64 -17.10
CA ALA A 355 9.64 13.83 -17.34
C ALA A 355 9.74 14.23 -18.81
N LYS A 356 8.59 14.40 -19.48
CA LYS A 356 8.56 14.77 -20.91
C LYS A 356 9.05 16.18 -21.18
N SER A 357 8.92 17.08 -20.20
CA SER A 357 9.28 18.50 -20.30
C SER A 357 10.72 18.80 -19.92
N VAL A 358 11.41 17.89 -19.21
CA VAL A 358 12.75 18.13 -18.67
C VAL A 358 13.62 16.90 -18.92
N ALA A 359 14.54 17.00 -19.86
CA ALA A 359 15.47 15.91 -20.18
C ALA A 359 16.33 15.55 -18.96
N GLY A 360 16.50 14.26 -18.71
CA GLY A 360 17.30 13.75 -17.57
C GLY A 360 16.60 13.78 -16.20
N LEU A 361 15.33 14.21 -16.10
CA LEU A 361 14.56 14.17 -14.86
C LEU A 361 13.60 12.97 -14.87
N TYR A 362 13.63 12.16 -13.78
CA TYR A 362 12.83 10.95 -13.66
C TYR A 362 12.09 10.91 -12.32
N PHE A 363 10.91 10.30 -12.29
CA PHE A 363 10.13 10.03 -11.05
C PHE A 363 9.75 8.58 -10.99
N ILE A 364 10.02 7.92 -9.84
CA ILE A 364 9.81 6.49 -9.65
C ILE A 364 9.22 6.12 -8.28
N GLY A 365 8.61 4.95 -8.19
CA GLY A 365 8.03 4.45 -6.95
C GLY A 365 6.77 5.19 -6.54
N GLU A 366 6.56 5.30 -5.25
CA GLU A 366 5.31 5.79 -4.64
C GLU A 366 5.02 7.28 -4.88
N CYS A 367 6.00 8.08 -5.30
CA CYS A 367 5.74 9.48 -5.61
C CYS A 367 4.98 9.69 -6.93
N VAL A 368 4.92 8.68 -7.79
CA VAL A 368 4.15 8.68 -9.04
C VAL A 368 2.72 8.26 -8.77
N ASP A 369 1.74 8.83 -9.48
CA ASP A 369 0.32 8.44 -9.39
C ASP A 369 0.10 7.01 -9.91
N VAL A 370 0.65 6.03 -9.20
CA VAL A 370 0.46 4.59 -9.37
C VAL A 370 0.48 3.93 -7.98
N THR A 371 -0.66 3.47 -7.52
CA THR A 371 -0.81 2.88 -6.19
C THR A 371 -1.33 1.46 -6.30
N GLY A 372 -0.57 0.49 -5.80
CA GLY A 372 -0.92 -0.93 -5.77
C GLY A 372 -1.85 -1.29 -4.62
N TRP A 373 -2.52 -2.42 -4.76
CA TRP A 373 -3.29 -3.05 -3.69
C TRP A 373 -2.39 -3.45 -2.51
N LEU A 374 -3.02 -3.83 -1.40
CA LEU A 374 -2.34 -4.41 -0.23
C LEU A 374 -1.74 -5.77 -0.60
N GLY A 375 -0.52 -6.04 -0.14
CA GLY A 375 0.08 -7.37 -0.27
C GLY A 375 1.18 -7.50 -1.33
N GLY A 376 2.18 -6.61 -1.32
CA GLY A 376 3.39 -6.71 -2.14
C GLY A 376 3.34 -5.95 -3.47
N TYR A 377 2.17 -5.48 -3.89
CA TYR A 377 1.99 -4.78 -5.17
C TYR A 377 2.77 -3.46 -5.23
N ASN A 378 2.82 -2.70 -4.14
CA ASN A 378 3.54 -1.42 -4.11
C ASN A 378 5.05 -1.60 -4.19
N PHE A 379 5.58 -2.69 -3.63
CA PHE A 379 6.98 -3.06 -3.85
C PHE A 379 7.23 -3.49 -5.28
N GLN A 380 6.33 -4.28 -5.89
CA GLN A 380 6.48 -4.64 -7.29
C GLN A 380 6.52 -3.41 -8.20
N TRP A 381 5.69 -2.40 -7.94
CA TRP A 381 5.76 -1.11 -8.64
C TRP A 381 7.11 -0.40 -8.40
N ALA A 382 7.60 -0.40 -7.16
CA ALA A 382 8.91 0.20 -6.86
C ALA A 382 10.05 -0.48 -7.63
N TRP A 383 10.05 -1.82 -7.69
CA TRP A 383 11.02 -2.57 -8.47
C TRP A 383 10.92 -2.28 -9.97
N ALA A 384 9.71 -2.36 -10.52
CA ALA A 384 9.47 -2.19 -11.94
C ALA A 384 9.77 -0.76 -12.43
N SER A 385 9.35 0.27 -11.68
CA SER A 385 9.63 1.66 -12.03
C SER A 385 11.10 2.03 -11.85
N GLY A 386 11.76 1.49 -10.80
CA GLY A 386 13.19 1.66 -10.58
C GLY A 386 14.02 1.03 -11.70
N GLN A 387 13.70 -0.19 -12.10
CA GLN A 387 14.31 -0.87 -13.24
C GLN A 387 14.10 -0.07 -14.54
N ALA A 388 12.87 0.42 -14.75
CA ALA A 388 12.53 1.21 -15.93
C ALA A 388 13.35 2.50 -16.04
N ALA A 389 13.47 3.28 -14.96
CA ALA A 389 14.28 4.49 -14.97
C ALA A 389 15.77 4.20 -15.11
N GLY A 390 16.29 3.18 -14.38
CA GLY A 390 17.69 2.80 -14.46
C GLY A 390 18.13 2.34 -15.87
N GLU A 391 17.20 1.94 -16.73
CA GLU A 391 17.47 1.60 -18.12
C GLU A 391 17.79 2.82 -18.99
N PHE A 392 17.33 4.02 -18.61
CA PHE A 392 17.40 5.22 -19.47
C PHE A 392 18.17 6.38 -18.81
N ALA A 393 18.27 6.44 -17.50
CA ALA A 393 18.93 7.49 -16.74
C ALA A 393 20.44 7.56 -16.96
#